data_8dddaff77465956815b83149f0b577ab
#
_entry.id   8dddaff77465956815b83149f0b577ab
#
_cell.length_a   1.000
_cell.length_b   1.000
_cell.length_c   1.000
_cell.angle_alpha   90.00
_cell.angle_beta   90.00
_cell.angle_gamma   90.00
#
_symmetry.space_group_name_H-M   'P 1'
#
loop_
_entity.id
_entity.type
_entity.pdbx_description
1 polymer ?
#
loop_
_entity_poly.entity_id
_entity_poly.type
_entity_poly.pdbx_seq_one_letter_code
_entity_poly.pdbx_strand_id
1 'polypeptide(L)'
;QGDAPHMKAALAELYASDGPIVTSYISSKGVRKVMFAMQVQPITIDGVTYTSLALCYDNTTLENLLGGLAYEGQSDCYIVRTNGDVVLSTEPRTVIPEQLTNLFDYLEDNTETYRIDFSQTRSAVQQKETGGVTYDIASTRYYLVYQPVGVKDWSIIGVVLASAVESGMNAVQAN
;
A
#
# COMPACT_ATOMS: atom_id res chain seq x y z
N GLN A 1 -16.41 -22.50 0.71
CA GLN A 1 -16.72 -21.30 1.50
C GLN A 1 -15.96 -20.15 0.87
N GLY A 2 -16.68 -19.13 0.41
CA GLY A 2 -16.07 -17.98 -0.26
C GLY A 2 -15.50 -16.96 0.73
N ASP A 3 -14.94 -15.89 0.22
CA ASP A 3 -14.29 -14.81 0.99
C ASP A 3 -15.27 -13.92 1.78
N ALA A 4 -16.58 -14.15 1.71
CA ALA A 4 -17.58 -13.27 2.30
C ALA A 4 -17.35 -12.90 3.79
N PRO A 5 -16.94 -13.82 4.69
CA PRO A 5 -16.60 -13.44 6.06
C PRO A 5 -15.41 -12.48 6.17
N HIS A 6 -14.43 -12.61 5.27
CA HIS A 6 -13.22 -11.79 5.23
C HIS A 6 -13.46 -10.41 4.63
N MET A 7 -14.52 -10.23 3.84
CA MET A 7 -14.93 -8.98 3.22
C MET A 7 -15.79 -8.09 4.13
N LYS A 8 -16.13 -8.54 5.36
CA LYS A 8 -17.10 -7.85 6.22
C LYS A 8 -16.79 -6.37 6.42
N ALA A 9 -15.54 -6.02 6.71
CA ALA A 9 -15.12 -4.63 6.90
C ALA A 9 -15.21 -3.82 5.60
N ALA A 10 -14.76 -4.41 4.48
CA ALA A 10 -14.84 -3.80 3.16
C ALA A 10 -16.30 -3.55 2.71
N LEU A 11 -17.20 -4.49 2.99
CA LEU A 11 -18.62 -4.34 2.71
C LEU A 11 -19.28 -3.29 3.62
N ALA A 12 -18.86 -3.19 4.89
CA ALA A 12 -19.34 -2.15 5.78
C ALA A 12 -18.94 -0.75 5.27
N GLU A 13 -17.71 -0.60 4.77
CA GLU A 13 -17.25 0.64 4.11
C GLU A 13 -18.11 0.96 2.88
N LEU A 14 -18.42 -0.03 2.04
CA LEU A 14 -19.26 0.14 0.86
C LEU A 14 -20.66 0.66 1.22
N TYR A 15 -21.30 0.04 2.22
CA TYR A 15 -22.65 0.42 2.61
C TYR A 15 -22.72 1.75 3.37
N ALA A 16 -21.61 2.21 3.93
CA ALA A 16 -21.49 3.53 4.55
C ALA A 16 -21.15 4.64 3.56
N SER A 17 -20.84 4.31 2.30
CA SER A 17 -20.42 5.27 1.27
C SER A 17 -21.56 5.62 0.31
N ASP A 18 -21.68 6.89 -0.06
CA ASP A 18 -22.63 7.37 -1.08
C ASP A 18 -22.05 7.22 -2.51
N GLY A 19 -20.84 6.68 -2.69
CA GLY A 19 -20.18 6.57 -3.98
C GLY A 19 -19.29 5.33 -4.10
N PRO A 20 -18.54 5.23 -5.21
CA PRO A 20 -17.57 4.17 -5.39
C PRO A 20 -16.52 4.14 -4.27
N ILE A 21 -16.16 2.94 -3.84
CA ILE A 21 -15.07 2.74 -2.88
C ILE A 21 -13.94 1.93 -3.50
N VAL A 22 -12.76 2.14 -2.95
CA VAL A 22 -11.59 1.26 -3.13
C VAL A 22 -11.08 0.90 -1.75
N THR A 23 -10.99 -0.39 -1.47
CA THR A 23 -10.56 -0.90 -0.16
C THR A 23 -9.79 -2.20 -0.33
N SER A 24 -9.28 -2.76 0.73
CA SER A 24 -8.60 -4.06 0.68
C SER A 24 -9.05 -4.98 1.80
N TYR A 25 -8.89 -6.28 1.59
CA TYR A 25 -9.14 -7.30 2.60
C TYR A 25 -8.18 -8.48 2.42
N ILE A 26 -8.01 -9.27 3.48
CA ILE A 26 -7.28 -10.54 3.41
C ILE A 26 -8.28 -11.66 3.13
N SER A 27 -8.06 -12.41 2.05
CA SER A 27 -8.92 -13.53 1.66
C SER A 27 -8.82 -14.72 2.61
N SER A 28 -9.71 -15.69 2.46
CA SER A 28 -9.67 -16.97 3.20
C SER A 28 -8.37 -17.77 2.99
N LYS A 29 -7.62 -17.45 1.94
CA LYS A 29 -6.31 -18.05 1.63
C LYS A 29 -5.12 -17.23 2.14
N GLY A 30 -5.36 -16.18 2.93
CA GLY A 30 -4.31 -15.29 3.41
C GLY A 30 -3.78 -14.29 2.35
N VAL A 31 -4.37 -14.25 1.16
CA VAL A 31 -3.94 -13.35 0.08
C VAL A 31 -4.64 -12.00 0.21
N ARG A 32 -3.89 -10.91 0.17
CA ARG A 32 -4.45 -9.56 0.12
C ARG A 32 -5.12 -9.32 -1.24
N LYS A 33 -6.33 -8.78 -1.19
CA LYS A 33 -7.09 -8.38 -2.39
C LYS A 33 -7.50 -6.92 -2.30
N VAL A 34 -7.49 -6.24 -3.42
CA VAL A 34 -8.05 -4.89 -3.56
C VAL A 34 -9.42 -5.00 -4.21
N MET A 35 -10.39 -4.33 -3.62
CA MET A 35 -11.78 -4.31 -4.05
C MET A 35 -12.17 -2.91 -4.49
N PHE A 36 -12.61 -2.79 -5.74
CA PHE A 36 -13.31 -1.63 -6.28
C PHE A 36 -14.80 -1.94 -6.23
N ALA A 37 -15.58 -1.17 -5.51
CA ALA A 37 -16.99 -1.47 -5.35
C ALA A 37 -17.85 -0.19 -5.34
N MET A 38 -19.11 -0.34 -5.74
CA MET A 38 -20.12 0.71 -5.70
C MET A 38 -21.50 0.13 -5.43
N GLN A 39 -22.34 0.91 -4.79
CA GLN A 39 -23.77 0.61 -4.72
C GLN A 39 -24.40 0.88 -6.09
N VAL A 40 -25.34 0.04 -6.49
CA VAL A 40 -26.11 0.19 -7.73
C VAL A 40 -27.61 0.18 -7.42
N GLN A 41 -28.41 0.69 -8.33
CA GLN A 41 -29.86 0.51 -8.23
C GLN A 41 -30.17 -0.99 -8.16
N PRO A 42 -31.11 -1.42 -7.29
CA PRO A 42 -31.44 -2.83 -7.15
C PRO A 42 -31.79 -3.48 -8.50
N ILE A 43 -31.08 -4.55 -8.84
CA ILE A 43 -31.29 -5.34 -10.06
C ILE A 43 -31.62 -6.77 -9.62
N THR A 44 -32.74 -7.30 -10.10
CA THR A 44 -33.15 -8.69 -9.80
C THR A 44 -32.86 -9.59 -10.99
N ILE A 45 -32.04 -10.62 -10.78
CA ILE A 45 -31.70 -11.65 -11.77
C ILE A 45 -31.96 -13.00 -11.11
N ASP A 46 -32.75 -13.83 -11.76
CA ASP A 46 -33.11 -15.17 -11.28
C ASP A 46 -33.63 -15.20 -9.82
N GLY A 47 -34.41 -14.21 -9.44
CA GLY A 47 -34.99 -14.09 -8.10
C GLY A 47 -34.03 -13.57 -7.02
N VAL A 48 -32.78 -13.27 -7.36
CA VAL A 48 -31.80 -12.66 -6.44
C VAL A 48 -31.65 -11.17 -6.77
N THR A 49 -31.79 -10.34 -5.71
CA THR A 49 -31.63 -8.89 -5.85
C THR A 49 -30.21 -8.48 -5.51
N TYR A 50 -29.55 -7.84 -6.46
CA TYR A 50 -28.20 -7.30 -6.34
C TYR A 50 -28.30 -5.79 -6.08
N THR A 51 -27.59 -5.30 -5.10
CA THR A 51 -27.56 -3.87 -4.70
C THR A 51 -26.17 -3.26 -4.80
N SER A 52 -25.17 -4.03 -5.16
CA SER A 52 -23.79 -3.57 -5.31
C SER A 52 -23.05 -4.35 -6.40
N LEU A 53 -22.06 -3.69 -6.99
CA LEU A 53 -21.09 -4.27 -7.91
C LEU A 53 -19.70 -4.19 -7.26
N ALA A 54 -18.95 -5.27 -7.29
CA ALA A 54 -17.57 -5.29 -6.80
C ALA A 54 -16.65 -6.03 -7.78
N LEU A 55 -15.47 -5.46 -7.99
CA LEU A 55 -14.35 -6.06 -8.72
C LEU A 55 -13.22 -6.26 -7.73
N CYS A 56 -12.72 -7.50 -7.63
CA CYS A 56 -11.64 -7.85 -6.71
C CYS A 56 -10.43 -8.33 -7.51
N TYR A 57 -9.28 -7.74 -7.21
CA TYR A 57 -7.99 -8.09 -7.82
C TYR A 57 -7.06 -8.65 -6.76
N ASP A 58 -6.33 -9.70 -7.13
CA ASP A 58 -5.24 -10.21 -6.30
C ASP A 58 -4.08 -9.20 -6.27
N ASN A 59 -3.37 -9.15 -5.13
CA ASN A 59 -2.24 -8.26 -4.93
C ASN A 59 -1.19 -8.38 -6.05
N THR A 60 -0.89 -9.59 -6.51
CA THR A 60 0.08 -9.87 -7.58
C THR A 60 -0.17 -9.13 -8.89
N THR A 61 -1.43 -8.90 -9.27
CA THR A 61 -1.76 -8.13 -10.48
C THR A 61 -1.37 -6.66 -10.32
N LEU A 62 -1.55 -6.11 -9.12
CA LEU A 62 -1.24 -4.71 -8.80
C LEU A 62 0.24 -4.54 -8.43
N GLU A 63 0.88 -5.55 -7.83
CA GLU A 63 2.32 -5.62 -7.58
C GLU A 63 3.11 -5.49 -8.89
N ASN A 64 2.67 -6.15 -9.95
CA ASN A 64 3.28 -6.02 -11.26
C ASN A 64 3.19 -4.59 -11.84
N LEU A 65 2.12 -3.86 -11.51
CA LEU A 65 2.00 -2.44 -11.88
C LEU A 65 2.94 -1.56 -11.04
N LEU A 66 3.05 -1.83 -9.74
CA LEU A 66 3.96 -1.11 -8.84
C LEU A 66 5.42 -1.54 -9.05
N GLY A 67 5.68 -2.81 -9.37
CA GLY A 67 7.02 -3.35 -9.61
C GLY A 67 7.75 -2.68 -10.77
N GLY A 68 7.01 -2.17 -11.77
CA GLY A 68 7.56 -1.32 -12.82
C GLY A 68 7.99 0.07 -12.34
N LEU A 69 7.55 0.50 -11.15
CA LEU A 69 7.94 1.76 -10.51
C LEU A 69 9.12 1.58 -9.53
N ALA A 70 9.49 0.33 -9.22
CA ALA A 70 10.37 -0.02 -8.11
C ALA A 70 11.78 -0.36 -8.61
N TYR A 71 12.58 0.63 -9.07
CA TYR A 71 14.03 0.51 -9.32
C TYR A 71 14.50 -0.92 -9.64
N GLU A 72 13.98 -1.54 -10.73
CA GLU A 72 14.32 -2.90 -11.16
C GLU A 72 14.20 -3.96 -10.05
N GLY A 73 13.27 -3.76 -9.11
CA GLY A 73 13.04 -4.67 -7.99
C GLY A 73 13.99 -4.52 -6.81
N GLN A 74 14.67 -3.38 -6.67
CA GLN A 74 15.54 -3.08 -5.52
C GLN A 74 14.87 -2.15 -4.50
N SER A 75 13.55 -2.05 -4.54
CA SER A 75 12.78 -1.25 -3.58
C SER A 75 11.52 -1.98 -3.15
N ASP A 76 11.06 -1.69 -1.96
CA ASP A 76 9.72 -2.03 -1.50
C ASP A 76 8.79 -0.85 -1.74
N CYS A 77 7.59 -1.12 -2.20
CA CYS A 77 6.59 -0.11 -2.46
C CYS A 77 5.30 -0.46 -1.73
N TYR A 78 4.75 0.52 -1.03
CA TYR A 78 3.51 0.40 -0.26
C TYR A 78 2.51 1.46 -0.72
N ILE A 79 1.25 1.10 -0.85
CA ILE A 79 0.15 2.06 -0.82
C ILE A 79 -0.47 1.96 0.56
N VAL A 80 -0.51 3.08 1.26
CA VAL A 80 -1.04 3.17 2.62
C VAL A 80 -2.15 4.21 2.70
N ARG A 81 -3.04 4.05 3.66
CA ARG A 81 -3.97 5.10 4.11
C ARG A 81 -3.23 6.12 4.99
N THR A 82 -3.85 7.26 5.24
CA THR A 82 -3.26 8.28 6.13
C THR A 82 -3.01 7.79 7.56
N ASN A 83 -3.73 6.77 8.03
CA ASN A 83 -3.48 6.13 9.32
C ASN A 83 -2.34 5.09 9.30
N GLY A 84 -1.75 4.80 8.13
CA GLY A 84 -0.67 3.85 7.95
C GLY A 84 -1.11 2.43 7.55
N ASP A 85 -2.42 2.16 7.48
CA ASP A 85 -2.92 0.85 7.05
C ASP A 85 -2.49 0.55 5.64
N VAL A 86 -1.88 -0.62 5.44
CA VAL A 86 -1.40 -1.06 4.14
C VAL A 86 -2.56 -1.53 3.28
N VAL A 87 -2.80 -0.83 2.19
CA VAL A 87 -3.78 -1.20 1.16
C VAL A 87 -3.17 -2.20 0.18
N LEU A 88 -1.92 -1.97 -0.20
CA LEU A 88 -1.19 -2.76 -1.18
C LEU A 88 0.31 -2.67 -0.88
N SER A 89 1.06 -3.74 -1.16
CA SER A 89 2.52 -3.74 -1.09
C SER A 89 3.10 -4.61 -2.21
N THR A 90 4.30 -4.29 -2.67
CA THR A 90 5.12 -5.22 -3.46
C THR A 90 5.63 -6.34 -2.55
N GLU A 91 6.13 -7.43 -3.13
CA GLU A 91 6.90 -8.40 -2.35
C GLU A 91 8.08 -7.70 -1.69
N PRO A 92 8.25 -7.82 -0.36
CA PRO A 92 9.31 -7.14 0.35
C PRO A 92 10.69 -7.68 -0.07
N ARG A 93 11.60 -6.77 -0.33
CA ARG A 93 13.00 -7.06 -0.68
C ARG A 93 13.97 -6.36 0.27
N THR A 94 13.42 -5.62 1.21
CA THR A 94 14.15 -4.98 2.29
C THR A 94 13.91 -5.71 3.61
N VAL A 95 14.23 -5.08 4.72
CA VAL A 95 14.05 -5.63 6.07
C VAL A 95 12.61 -5.55 6.61
N ILE A 96 11.68 -5.03 5.83
CA ILE A 96 10.28 -4.88 6.25
C ILE A 96 9.52 -6.19 5.99
N PRO A 97 8.73 -6.71 6.95
CA PRO A 97 8.02 -7.98 6.79
C PRO A 97 6.97 -7.99 5.68
N GLU A 98 6.78 -9.16 5.05
CA GLU A 98 5.81 -9.36 3.97
C GLU A 98 4.34 -9.12 4.39
N GLN A 99 3.97 -9.53 5.61
CA GLN A 99 2.59 -9.43 6.09
C GLN A 99 2.40 -8.25 7.04
N LEU A 100 2.56 -7.06 6.52
CA LEU A 100 2.41 -5.83 7.28
C LEU A 100 0.97 -5.32 7.18
N THR A 101 0.32 -5.06 8.30
CA THR A 101 -1.02 -4.47 8.36
C THR A 101 -0.95 -2.95 8.44
N ASN A 102 -0.03 -2.40 9.22
CA ASN A 102 0.19 -0.97 9.35
C ASN A 102 1.69 -0.66 9.29
N LEU A 103 2.07 0.15 8.31
CA LEU A 103 3.48 0.47 8.06
C LEU A 103 4.06 1.39 9.15
N PHE A 104 3.30 2.39 9.60
CA PHE A 104 3.84 3.35 10.58
C PHE A 104 3.98 2.73 11.97
N ASP A 105 3.02 1.91 12.39
CA ASP A 105 3.12 1.20 13.67
C ASP A 105 4.35 0.30 13.67
N TYR A 106 4.60 -0.41 12.56
CA TYR A 106 5.81 -1.23 12.42
C TYR A 106 7.10 -0.40 12.49
N LEU A 107 7.17 0.74 11.78
CA LEU A 107 8.37 1.59 11.77
C LEU A 107 8.61 2.23 13.15
N GLU A 108 7.55 2.66 13.83
CA GLU A 108 7.63 3.25 15.18
C GLU A 108 8.03 2.21 16.24
N ASP A 109 7.49 0.99 16.17
CA ASP A 109 7.85 -0.12 17.07
C ASP A 109 9.31 -0.57 16.89
N ASN A 110 9.91 -0.29 15.73
CA ASN A 110 11.30 -0.64 15.41
C ASN A 110 12.24 0.56 15.35
N THR A 111 11.90 1.68 15.98
CA THR A 111 12.70 2.91 15.99
C THR A 111 14.14 2.69 16.46
N GLU A 112 14.37 1.81 17.44
CA GLU A 112 15.72 1.49 17.91
C GLU A 112 16.57 0.80 16.83
N THR A 113 15.94 -0.07 16.01
CA THR A 113 16.58 -0.77 14.90
C THR A 113 16.94 0.20 13.78
N TYR A 114 16.03 1.07 13.44
CA TYR A 114 16.18 2.05 12.35
C TYR A 114 16.97 3.30 12.79
N ARG A 115 17.08 3.55 14.07
CA ARG A 115 17.75 4.74 14.65
C ARG A 115 17.19 6.06 14.12
N ILE A 116 15.91 6.10 13.82
CA ILE A 116 15.20 7.28 13.33
C ILE A 116 13.79 7.31 13.92
N ASP A 117 13.33 8.51 14.21
CA ASP A 117 11.94 8.77 14.59
C ASP A 117 11.10 8.99 13.31
N PHE A 118 10.18 8.08 13.04
CA PHE A 118 9.28 8.17 11.88
C PHE A 118 8.02 9.00 12.15
N SER A 119 7.83 9.58 13.31
CA SER A 119 6.64 10.37 13.66
C SER A 119 6.44 11.56 12.71
N GLN A 120 7.52 12.20 12.28
CA GLN A 120 7.47 13.29 11.29
C GLN A 120 7.02 12.78 9.91
N THR A 121 7.48 11.62 9.48
CA THR A 121 7.05 10.98 8.22
C THR A 121 5.57 10.64 8.27
N ARG A 122 5.09 10.05 9.38
CA ARG A 122 3.67 9.78 9.62
C ARG A 122 2.85 11.07 9.52
N SER A 123 3.28 12.13 10.20
CA SER A 123 2.61 13.44 10.18
C SER A 123 2.53 14.03 8.77
N ALA A 124 3.62 13.99 8.01
CA ALA A 124 3.68 14.49 6.64
C ALA A 124 2.73 13.71 5.70
N VAL A 125 2.70 12.36 5.82
CA VAL A 125 1.77 11.54 5.04
C VAL A 125 0.31 11.82 5.42
N GLN A 126 0.01 12.04 6.71
CA GLN A 126 -1.32 12.44 7.16
C GLN A 126 -1.76 13.80 6.58
N GLN A 127 -0.81 14.71 6.38
CA GLN A 127 -1.02 16.02 5.76
C GLN A 127 -0.99 15.98 4.23
N LYS A 128 -0.82 14.79 3.64
CA LYS A 128 -0.71 14.57 2.18
C LYS A 128 0.45 15.33 1.55
N GLU A 129 1.54 15.42 2.26
CA GLU A 129 2.78 16.00 1.77
C GLU A 129 3.58 15.00 0.94
N THR A 130 4.45 15.53 0.08
CA THR A 130 5.47 14.76 -0.64
C THR A 130 6.82 15.00 0.03
N GLY A 131 7.59 13.93 0.24
CA GLY A 131 8.91 14.06 0.87
C GLY A 131 9.64 12.75 1.00
N GLY A 132 10.66 12.75 1.83
CA GLY A 132 11.43 11.55 2.11
C GLY A 132 12.40 11.74 3.25
N VAL A 133 12.86 10.62 3.79
CA VAL A 133 13.86 10.56 4.86
C VAL A 133 14.90 9.51 4.51
N THR A 134 16.13 9.72 5.02
CA THR A 134 17.25 8.79 4.88
C THR A 134 17.50 8.15 6.24
N TYR A 135 17.74 6.84 6.27
CA TYR A 135 18.08 6.12 7.47
C TYR A 135 19.07 4.98 7.20
N ASP A 136 19.76 4.53 8.23
CA ASP A 136 20.77 3.49 8.12
C ASP A 136 20.38 2.27 9.00
N ILE A 137 20.48 1.07 8.43
CA ILE A 137 20.34 -0.20 9.15
C ILE A 137 21.62 -1.00 8.96
N ALA A 138 22.31 -1.35 10.03
CA ALA A 138 23.54 -2.15 10.00
C ALA A 138 24.55 -1.66 8.94
N SER A 139 24.76 -0.34 8.86
CA SER A 139 25.63 0.33 7.88
C SER A 139 25.13 0.33 6.42
N THR A 140 23.91 -0.11 6.16
CA THR A 140 23.25 0.02 4.86
C THR A 140 22.30 1.20 4.89
N ARG A 141 22.45 2.09 3.91
CA ARG A 141 21.62 3.29 3.79
C ARG A 141 20.40 3.04 2.94
N TYR A 142 19.25 3.55 3.42
CA TYR A 142 17.96 3.48 2.76
C TYR A 142 17.37 4.88 2.60
N TYR A 143 16.61 5.06 1.52
CA TYR A 143 15.69 6.18 1.34
C TYR A 143 14.26 5.68 1.54
N LEU A 144 13.48 6.37 2.37
CA LEU A 144 12.04 6.24 2.43
C LEU A 144 11.46 7.51 1.80
N VAL A 145 10.70 7.36 0.73
CA VAL A 145 10.05 8.46 0.00
C VAL A 145 8.54 8.26 0.04
N TYR A 146 7.80 9.35 0.09
CA TYR A 146 6.34 9.31 0.16
C TYR A 146 5.70 10.40 -0.69
N GLN A 147 4.54 10.06 -1.27
CA GLN A 147 3.76 10.97 -2.10
C GLN A 147 2.28 10.60 -2.07
N PRO A 148 1.35 11.58 -1.98
CA PRO A 148 -0.07 11.32 -2.13
C PRO A 148 -0.40 10.83 -3.55
N VAL A 149 -1.28 9.83 -3.66
CA VAL A 149 -1.67 9.23 -4.95
C VAL A 149 -2.78 10.03 -5.65
N GLY A 150 -3.44 10.94 -4.93
CA GLY A 150 -4.58 11.70 -5.44
C GLY A 150 -5.90 10.92 -5.47
N VAL A 151 -5.91 9.70 -4.95
CA VAL A 151 -7.11 8.86 -4.79
C VAL A 151 -7.38 8.70 -3.30
N LYS A 152 -8.56 9.13 -2.85
CA LYS A 152 -8.97 9.07 -1.44
C LYS A 152 -7.92 9.70 -0.50
N ASP A 153 -7.57 8.95 0.55
CA ASP A 153 -6.57 9.28 1.56
C ASP A 153 -5.27 8.48 1.39
N TRP A 154 -5.00 8.01 0.16
CA TRP A 154 -3.88 7.12 -0.10
C TRP A 154 -2.60 7.86 -0.41
N SER A 155 -1.51 7.31 0.08
CA SER A 155 -0.14 7.70 -0.28
C SER A 155 0.65 6.47 -0.72
N ILE A 156 1.54 6.67 -1.69
CA ILE A 156 2.57 5.69 -2.04
C ILE A 156 3.79 5.96 -1.17
N ILE A 157 4.38 4.89 -0.65
CA ILE A 157 5.63 4.92 0.12
C ILE A 157 6.59 3.95 -0.53
N GLY A 158 7.76 4.45 -0.92
CA GLY A 158 8.85 3.65 -1.46
C GLY A 158 10.00 3.56 -0.46
N VAL A 159 10.54 2.35 -0.27
CA VAL A 159 11.76 2.12 0.49
C VAL A 159 12.80 1.53 -0.45
N VAL A 160 13.92 2.22 -0.65
CA VAL A 160 14.93 1.88 -1.64
C VAL A 160 16.33 1.93 -1.04
N LEU A 161 17.20 1.01 -1.46
CA LEU A 161 18.62 1.07 -1.15
C LEU A 161 19.28 2.31 -1.78
N ALA A 162 20.03 3.08 -1.01
CA ALA A 162 20.71 4.27 -1.53
C ALA A 162 21.67 3.94 -2.68
N SER A 163 22.37 2.81 -2.59
CA SER A 163 23.26 2.33 -3.65
C SER A 163 22.56 2.04 -4.98
N ALA A 164 21.28 1.62 -4.94
CA ALA A 164 20.49 1.41 -6.15
C ALA A 164 20.17 2.73 -6.86
N VAL A 165 19.84 3.77 -6.08
CA VAL A 165 19.60 5.12 -6.61
C VAL A 165 20.86 5.72 -7.20
N GLU A 166 21.98 5.62 -6.49
CA GLU A 166 23.27 6.15 -6.94
C GLU A 166 23.77 5.47 -8.22
N SER A 167 23.59 4.16 -8.35
CA SER A 167 23.97 3.43 -9.56
C SER A 167 23.12 3.85 -10.77
N GLY A 168 21.81 4.08 -10.58
CA GLY A 168 20.92 4.59 -11.62
C GLY A 168 21.30 6.03 -12.08
N MET A 169 21.67 6.90 -11.16
CA MET A 169 22.13 8.26 -11.48
C MET A 169 23.43 8.27 -12.30
N ASN A 170 24.39 7.40 -11.97
CA ASN A 170 25.65 7.30 -12.71
C ASN A 170 25.43 6.76 -14.15
N ALA A 171 24.47 5.88 -14.36
CA ALA A 171 24.13 5.38 -15.69
C ALA A 171 23.50 6.45 -16.59
N VAL A 172 22.76 7.41 -16.01
CA VAL A 172 22.16 8.54 -16.74
C VAL A 172 23.20 9.62 -17.09
N GLN A 173 24.23 9.80 -16.27
CA GLN A 173 25.31 10.78 -16.54
C GLN A 173 26.37 10.30 -17.56
N ALA A 174 26.41 9.00 -17.85
CA ALA A 174 27.37 8.39 -18.78
C ALA A 174 26.87 8.32 -20.22
N ASN A 175 25.66 8.79 -20.53
CA ASN A 175 25.06 8.92 -21.86
C ASN A 175 24.93 10.40 -22.25
#